data_1ac053f8c4c3e50220e4aa9042f474e3
#
_entry.id   1ac053f8c4c3e50220e4aa9042f474e3
#
_cell.length_a   1.000
_cell.length_b   1.000
_cell.length_c   1.000
_cell.angle_alpha   90.00
_cell.angle_beta   90.00
_cell.angle_gamma   90.00
#
_symmetry.space_group_name_H-M   'P 1'
#
loop_
_entity.id
_entity.type
_entity.pdbx_description
1 polymer ?
#
loop_
_entity_poly.entity_id
_entity_poly.type
_entity_poly.pdbx_seq_one_letter_code
_entity_poly.pdbx_strand_id
1 'polypeptide(L)'
;MKFGLFDTWNALYAGGTLPWDPAYSGGELLESEAYTKNFEQVDAVEAMGWDYIWLGGGHFSRQASMDPQVLMLAAVIAARTKNIKIGSSIHRPLMKLPGEELSERALPHERYAFDNLMLDDPFQTAEQISIVDQVSQGRFIYGAGARSRGSDDRRDYFFEFLEVMKQLWTEEHFSGFEGKYYNYPAFYEPYLSIPKPYQKPYPEMLLPVDSQESFIPMGTLGYKIAIGAGSSTHNIRGSSVLREDVKSYRKAWKDAGHAGEPTTVVRIPTLLADTKAEADRQSEDLMTLARQYFSGRLGIGSTDAGSASPDATAEVNLFGTAEEVVDKIEALREEYSTDEIMFEVNWASSVPRDIVMNSMRILTDDVIPHFK
;
A
#
# COMPACT_ATOMS: atom_id res chain seq x y z
N MET A 1 -4.55 13.70 -13.85
CA MET A 1 -3.98 13.08 -12.65
C MET A 1 -4.95 12.02 -12.13
N LYS A 2 -4.48 11.01 -11.44
CA LYS A 2 -5.33 9.93 -10.89
C LYS A 2 -5.34 9.97 -9.38
N PHE A 3 -6.46 9.53 -8.77
CA PHE A 3 -6.66 9.65 -7.34
C PHE A 3 -7.24 8.37 -6.74
N GLY A 4 -6.69 7.96 -5.61
CA GLY A 4 -7.14 6.77 -4.93
C GLY A 4 -7.20 6.91 -3.42
N LEU A 5 -8.08 6.16 -2.80
CA LEU A 5 -8.11 5.99 -1.35
C LEU A 5 -7.07 4.94 -0.95
N PHE A 6 -6.28 5.23 0.07
CA PHE A 6 -5.49 4.23 0.77
C PHE A 6 -6.13 3.91 2.11
N ASP A 7 -6.37 2.62 2.37
CA ASP A 7 -6.97 2.15 3.61
C ASP A 7 -6.30 0.88 4.15
N THR A 8 -6.11 0.84 5.45
CA THR A 8 -5.56 -0.31 6.19
C THR A 8 -6.63 -1.16 6.86
N TRP A 9 -7.92 -0.82 6.70
CA TRP A 9 -9.04 -1.58 7.27
C TRP A 9 -8.89 -1.85 8.77
N ASN A 10 -8.67 -0.81 9.52
CA ASN A 10 -8.50 -0.96 10.96
C ASN A 10 -9.83 -0.99 11.73
N ALA A 11 -9.78 -1.60 12.90
CA ALA A 11 -10.94 -1.75 13.76
C ALA A 11 -11.41 -0.43 14.39
N LEU A 12 -10.52 0.55 14.52
CA LEU A 12 -10.79 1.83 15.17
C LEU A 12 -11.71 2.71 14.33
N TYR A 13 -11.64 2.55 13.01
CA TYR A 13 -12.49 3.23 12.04
C TYR A 13 -13.99 2.96 12.27
N ALA A 14 -14.33 1.86 12.88
CA ALA A 14 -15.72 1.48 13.19
C ALA A 14 -16.34 2.25 14.37
N GLY A 15 -15.65 3.21 14.93
CA GLY A 15 -16.12 4.01 16.08
C GLY A 15 -15.77 3.41 17.45
N GLY A 16 -14.83 2.45 17.47
CA GLY A 16 -14.21 2.00 18.70
C GLY A 16 -13.35 3.11 19.30
N THR A 17 -13.31 3.20 20.63
CA THR A 17 -12.33 4.01 21.34
C THR A 17 -10.94 3.40 21.19
N LEU A 18 -9.93 4.24 21.08
CA LEU A 18 -8.54 3.78 21.00
C LEU A 18 -8.14 3.14 22.35
N PRO A 19 -7.35 2.05 22.36
CA PRO A 19 -6.93 1.38 23.60
C PRO A 19 -6.25 2.28 24.63
N TRP A 20 -5.78 3.42 24.20
CA TRP A 20 -5.16 4.45 25.03
C TRP A 20 -6.08 5.63 25.37
N ASP A 21 -7.29 5.64 24.84
CA ASP A 21 -8.30 6.60 25.28
C ASP A 21 -8.66 6.25 26.74
N PRO A 22 -8.61 7.22 27.68
CA PRO A 22 -9.07 7.00 29.05
C PRO A 22 -10.54 6.52 29.13
N ALA A 23 -11.33 6.77 28.08
CA ALA A 23 -12.69 6.29 27.95
C ALA A 23 -12.79 4.85 27.40
N TYR A 24 -11.65 4.22 27.04
CA TYR A 24 -11.62 2.84 26.56
C TYR A 24 -12.08 1.87 27.67
N SER A 25 -13.28 1.39 27.55
CA SER A 25 -13.90 0.47 28.51
C SER A 25 -13.63 -1.01 28.22
N GLY A 26 -12.79 -1.31 27.22
CA GLY A 26 -12.58 -2.69 26.79
C GLY A 26 -13.79 -3.28 26.05
N GLY A 27 -14.69 -2.43 25.54
CA GLY A 27 -15.88 -2.86 24.83
C GLY A 27 -15.54 -3.77 23.66
N GLU A 28 -16.31 -4.81 23.45
CA GLU A 28 -16.18 -5.70 22.31
C GLU A 28 -16.36 -4.90 21.03
N LEU A 29 -15.28 -4.72 20.30
CA LEU A 29 -15.35 -4.25 18.93
C LEU A 29 -15.82 -5.42 18.08
N LEU A 30 -17.02 -5.33 17.53
CA LEU A 30 -17.52 -6.35 16.61
C LEU A 30 -16.79 -6.19 15.28
N GLU A 31 -15.87 -7.10 14.97
CA GLU A 31 -15.16 -7.13 13.69
C GLU A 31 -16.15 -7.05 12.52
N SER A 32 -17.27 -7.73 12.59
CA SER A 32 -18.32 -7.69 11.57
C SER A 32 -18.83 -6.27 11.30
N GLU A 33 -18.97 -5.45 12.34
CA GLU A 33 -19.38 -4.05 12.20
C GLU A 33 -18.29 -3.22 11.53
N ALA A 34 -17.03 -3.42 11.91
CA ALA A 34 -15.89 -2.76 11.30
C ALA A 34 -15.78 -3.10 9.81
N TYR A 35 -15.89 -4.39 9.43
CA TYR A 35 -15.93 -4.78 8.02
C TYR A 35 -17.10 -4.15 7.28
N THR A 36 -18.30 -4.11 7.88
CA THR A 36 -19.47 -3.47 7.27
C THR A 36 -19.19 -2.00 6.96
N LYS A 37 -18.67 -1.24 7.92
CA LYS A 37 -18.36 0.19 7.74
C LYS A 37 -17.24 0.44 6.73
N ASN A 38 -16.24 -0.42 6.68
CA ASN A 38 -15.19 -0.34 5.66
C ASN A 38 -15.74 -0.64 4.26
N PHE A 39 -16.66 -1.61 4.11
CA PHE A 39 -17.34 -1.84 2.82
C PHE A 39 -18.24 -0.67 2.41
N GLU A 40 -18.92 0.00 3.34
CA GLU A 40 -19.66 1.24 3.04
C GLU A 40 -18.73 2.34 2.48
N GLN A 41 -17.49 2.41 2.99
CA GLN A 41 -16.49 3.35 2.45
C GLN A 41 -16.06 2.96 1.03
N VAL A 42 -15.89 1.68 0.73
CA VAL A 42 -15.62 1.19 -0.63
C VAL A 42 -16.76 1.60 -1.58
N ASP A 43 -18.02 1.40 -1.16
CA ASP A 43 -19.18 1.79 -1.96
C ASP A 43 -19.22 3.32 -2.19
N ALA A 44 -18.87 4.10 -1.17
CA ALA A 44 -18.81 5.55 -1.29
C ALA A 44 -17.73 6.00 -2.28
N VAL A 45 -16.53 5.43 -2.23
CA VAL A 45 -15.42 5.74 -3.15
C VAL A 45 -15.79 5.37 -4.59
N GLU A 46 -16.42 4.20 -4.81
CA GLU A 46 -16.95 3.79 -6.12
C GLU A 46 -18.00 4.80 -6.62
N ALA A 47 -18.94 5.19 -5.77
CA ALA A 47 -20.01 6.15 -6.14
C ALA A 47 -19.47 7.56 -6.42
N MET A 48 -18.43 7.99 -5.72
CA MET A 48 -17.73 9.27 -5.92
C MET A 48 -16.89 9.27 -7.21
N GLY A 49 -16.70 8.12 -7.86
CA GLY A 49 -15.97 8.02 -9.12
C GLY A 49 -14.46 8.22 -8.98
N TRP A 50 -13.88 7.81 -7.88
CA TRP A 50 -12.44 7.80 -7.70
C TRP A 50 -11.78 6.73 -8.59
N ASP A 51 -10.50 6.90 -8.92
CA ASP A 51 -9.82 6.01 -9.85
C ASP A 51 -9.40 4.69 -9.17
N TYR A 52 -9.01 4.72 -7.88
CA TYR A 52 -8.42 3.58 -7.18
C TYR A 52 -8.89 3.44 -5.73
N ILE A 53 -8.89 2.19 -5.27
CA ILE A 53 -8.78 1.85 -3.84
C ILE A 53 -7.52 1.03 -3.63
N TRP A 54 -6.71 1.42 -2.65
CA TRP A 54 -5.45 0.79 -2.29
C TRP A 54 -5.54 0.17 -0.91
N LEU A 55 -5.27 -1.13 -0.85
CA LEU A 55 -5.44 -1.93 0.36
C LEU A 55 -4.09 -2.13 1.04
N GLY A 56 -3.97 -1.65 2.27
CA GLY A 56 -2.81 -1.93 3.12
C GLY A 56 -3.13 -3.08 4.06
N GLY A 57 -2.28 -4.11 4.08
CA GLY A 57 -2.45 -5.27 4.93
C GLY A 57 -1.40 -5.40 6.02
N GLY A 58 -1.74 -6.12 7.10
CA GLY A 58 -0.82 -6.42 8.17
C GLY A 58 -1.28 -7.61 9.01
N HIS A 59 -0.34 -8.49 9.36
CA HIS A 59 -0.62 -9.64 10.20
C HIS A 59 -0.61 -9.27 11.69
N PHE A 60 -1.45 -9.93 12.48
CA PHE A 60 -1.47 -9.89 13.95
C PHE A 60 -1.65 -8.50 14.58
N SER A 61 -2.21 -7.55 13.85
CA SER A 61 -2.35 -6.16 14.29
C SER A 61 -3.79 -5.67 14.11
N ARG A 62 -4.73 -6.23 14.89
CA ARG A 62 -6.16 -5.89 14.84
C ARG A 62 -6.44 -4.38 14.86
N GLN A 63 -5.66 -3.63 15.61
CA GLN A 63 -5.85 -2.19 15.76
C GLN A 63 -5.34 -1.40 14.56
N ALA A 64 -4.23 -1.84 13.95
CA ALA A 64 -3.62 -1.15 12.82
C ALA A 64 -4.14 -1.67 11.48
N SER A 65 -4.50 -2.96 11.41
CA SER A 65 -5.05 -3.56 10.20
C SER A 65 -5.84 -4.83 10.53
N MET A 66 -7.06 -4.92 10.05
CA MET A 66 -7.87 -6.14 10.07
C MET A 66 -7.77 -6.92 8.77
N ASP A 67 -6.86 -6.55 7.89
CA ASP A 67 -6.63 -7.19 6.61
C ASP A 67 -5.29 -7.96 6.59
N PRO A 68 -5.24 -9.16 7.18
CA PRO A 68 -4.05 -10.00 7.10
C PRO A 68 -3.89 -10.68 5.73
N GLN A 69 -4.95 -10.70 4.90
CA GLN A 69 -5.00 -11.40 3.62
C GLN A 69 -5.50 -10.45 2.52
N VAL A 70 -4.65 -9.50 2.16
CA VAL A 70 -4.98 -8.41 1.22
C VAL A 70 -5.54 -8.90 -0.13
N LEU A 71 -5.07 -10.04 -0.64
CA LEU A 71 -5.56 -10.62 -1.90
C LEU A 71 -6.98 -11.18 -1.76
N MET A 72 -7.31 -11.77 -0.62
CA MET A 72 -8.68 -12.22 -0.33
C MET A 72 -9.63 -11.03 -0.27
N LEU A 73 -9.26 -9.98 0.42
CA LEU A 73 -10.07 -8.76 0.52
C LEU A 73 -10.22 -8.09 -0.86
N ALA A 74 -9.15 -8.04 -1.64
CA ALA A 74 -9.19 -7.52 -3.01
C ALA A 74 -10.20 -8.27 -3.89
N ALA A 75 -10.28 -9.61 -3.76
CA ALA A 75 -11.27 -10.41 -4.50
C ALA A 75 -12.72 -10.07 -4.10
N VAL A 76 -12.98 -9.86 -2.80
CA VAL A 76 -14.31 -9.44 -2.31
C VAL A 76 -14.69 -8.07 -2.85
N ILE A 77 -13.76 -7.10 -2.80
CA ILE A 77 -13.98 -5.76 -3.36
C ILE A 77 -14.17 -5.81 -4.86
N ALA A 78 -13.41 -6.64 -5.58
CA ALA A 78 -13.55 -6.83 -7.02
C ALA A 78 -14.95 -7.32 -7.42
N ALA A 79 -15.52 -8.24 -6.64
CA ALA A 79 -16.88 -8.72 -6.85
C ALA A 79 -17.97 -7.70 -6.48
N ARG A 80 -17.67 -6.76 -5.57
CA ARG A 80 -18.59 -5.74 -5.09
C ARG A 80 -18.63 -4.48 -5.98
N THR A 81 -17.52 -4.15 -6.63
CA THR A 81 -17.33 -2.93 -7.42
C THR A 81 -17.35 -3.22 -8.93
N LYS A 82 -17.50 -2.17 -9.75
CA LYS A 82 -17.57 -2.30 -11.21
C LYS A 82 -16.52 -1.48 -11.96
N ASN A 83 -16.16 -0.31 -11.43
CA ASN A 83 -15.36 0.68 -12.16
C ASN A 83 -14.01 0.93 -11.50
N ILE A 84 -13.99 1.04 -10.18
CA ILE A 84 -12.79 1.40 -9.44
C ILE A 84 -11.71 0.34 -9.60
N LYS A 85 -10.48 0.76 -9.83
CA LYS A 85 -9.32 -0.13 -9.78
C LYS A 85 -8.96 -0.46 -8.34
N ILE A 86 -8.46 -1.66 -8.13
CA ILE A 86 -8.15 -2.20 -6.80
C ILE A 86 -6.66 -2.53 -6.77
N GLY A 87 -5.94 -1.96 -5.82
CA GLY A 87 -4.51 -2.24 -5.67
C GLY A 87 -4.15 -2.72 -4.27
N SER A 88 -3.22 -3.64 -4.16
CA SER A 88 -2.53 -3.86 -2.89
C SER A 88 -1.45 -2.80 -2.69
N SER A 89 -1.35 -2.24 -1.49
CA SER A 89 -0.32 -1.22 -1.18
C SER A 89 0.22 -1.40 0.25
N ILE A 90 0.94 -2.43 0.48
CA ILE A 90 1.45 -3.45 -0.43
C ILE A 90 1.19 -4.85 0.13
N HIS A 91 1.04 -5.84 -0.72
CA HIS A 91 1.25 -7.23 -0.32
C HIS A 91 2.72 -7.41 0.05
N ARG A 92 2.99 -7.92 1.23
CA ARG A 92 4.34 -8.23 1.72
C ARG A 92 4.47 -9.73 1.87
N PRO A 93 4.93 -10.43 0.83
CA PRO A 93 5.10 -11.87 0.94
C PRO A 93 5.96 -12.22 2.15
N LEU A 94 5.44 -13.11 2.98
CA LEU A 94 6.20 -13.65 4.10
C LEU A 94 7.21 -14.64 3.54
N MET A 95 8.49 -14.30 3.58
CA MET A 95 9.58 -15.07 3.01
C MET A 95 10.66 -15.32 4.05
N LYS A 96 11.23 -16.51 4.05
CA LYS A 96 12.35 -16.90 4.91
C LYS A 96 13.57 -17.25 4.07
N LEU A 97 14.65 -16.52 4.25
CA LEU A 97 15.93 -16.86 3.62
C LEU A 97 16.53 -18.12 4.25
N PRO A 98 17.22 -18.96 3.46
CA PRO A 98 17.96 -20.08 3.99
C PRO A 98 18.96 -19.65 5.07
N GLY A 99 18.88 -20.27 6.25
CA GLY A 99 19.76 -19.95 7.38
C GLY A 99 19.42 -18.64 8.10
N GLU A 100 18.32 -17.99 7.73
CA GLU A 100 17.89 -16.77 8.42
C GLU A 100 17.32 -17.07 9.80
N GLU A 101 17.81 -16.34 10.79
CA GLU A 101 17.28 -16.31 12.15
C GLU A 101 16.64 -14.95 12.43
N LEU A 102 15.51 -14.96 13.11
CA LEU A 102 14.90 -13.72 13.55
C LEU A 102 15.74 -13.06 14.63
N SER A 103 15.82 -11.74 14.56
CA SER A 103 16.39 -10.92 15.62
C SER A 103 15.81 -11.28 16.99
N GLU A 104 16.61 -11.23 18.04
CA GLU A 104 16.16 -11.40 19.42
C GLU A 104 15.05 -10.40 19.79
N ARG A 105 14.98 -9.27 19.09
CA ARG A 105 13.96 -8.22 19.25
C ARG A 105 12.68 -8.50 18.48
N ALA A 106 12.60 -9.58 17.70
CA ALA A 106 11.39 -9.93 16.97
C ALA A 106 10.23 -10.19 17.93
N LEU A 107 9.07 -9.65 17.60
CA LEU A 107 7.86 -9.83 18.41
C LEU A 107 7.40 -11.29 18.40
N PRO A 108 6.70 -11.77 19.45
CA PRO A 108 6.28 -13.17 19.53
C PRO A 108 5.51 -13.67 18.32
N HIS A 109 4.64 -12.84 17.75
CA HIS A 109 3.86 -13.19 16.56
C HIS A 109 4.72 -13.24 15.29
N GLU A 110 5.74 -12.41 15.18
CA GLU A 110 6.70 -12.48 14.06
C GLU A 110 7.50 -13.78 14.14
N ARG A 111 7.94 -14.19 15.35
CA ARG A 111 8.58 -15.50 15.56
C ARG A 111 7.64 -16.63 15.19
N TYR A 112 6.40 -16.59 15.63
CA TYR A 112 5.43 -17.63 15.33
C TYR A 112 5.25 -17.83 13.82
N ALA A 113 5.03 -16.75 13.09
CA ALA A 113 4.87 -16.80 11.64
C ALA A 113 6.13 -17.36 10.94
N PHE A 114 7.28 -16.93 11.39
CA PHE A 114 8.58 -17.34 10.82
C PHE A 114 8.93 -18.81 11.13
N ASP A 115 8.73 -19.23 12.37
CA ASP A 115 9.07 -20.59 12.82
C ASP A 115 8.06 -21.64 12.35
N ASN A 116 6.82 -21.27 12.11
CA ASN A 116 5.74 -22.16 11.69
C ASN A 116 5.46 -22.12 10.18
N LEU A 117 6.37 -21.54 9.38
CA LEU A 117 6.30 -21.55 7.92
C LEU A 117 4.99 -20.97 7.35
N MET A 118 4.47 -19.91 7.96
CA MET A 118 3.40 -19.09 7.36
C MET A 118 4.02 -18.26 6.22
N LEU A 119 4.56 -18.94 5.21
CA LEU A 119 5.27 -18.31 4.11
C LEU A 119 4.38 -18.25 2.88
N ASP A 120 4.52 -17.18 2.12
CA ASP A 120 3.90 -17.07 0.81
C ASP A 120 4.73 -17.87 -0.21
N ASP A 121 4.04 -18.72 -0.95
CA ASP A 121 4.59 -19.46 -2.07
C ASP A 121 4.26 -18.75 -3.38
N PRO A 122 5.20 -18.64 -4.35
CA PRO A 122 4.95 -17.93 -5.60
C PRO A 122 3.85 -18.57 -6.46
N PHE A 123 3.66 -19.90 -6.41
CA PHE A 123 2.58 -20.58 -7.12
C PHE A 123 1.22 -20.20 -6.54
N GLN A 124 1.06 -20.34 -5.24
CA GLN A 124 -0.20 -19.99 -4.55
C GLN A 124 -0.53 -18.50 -4.72
N THR A 125 0.46 -17.64 -4.60
CA THR A 125 0.27 -16.20 -4.78
C THR A 125 -0.12 -15.86 -6.21
N ALA A 126 0.51 -16.49 -7.21
CA ALA A 126 0.17 -16.28 -8.60
C ALA A 126 -1.25 -16.74 -8.94
N GLU A 127 -1.72 -17.86 -8.37
CA GLU A 127 -3.11 -18.34 -8.50
C GLU A 127 -4.10 -17.34 -7.89
N GLN A 128 -3.84 -16.87 -6.67
CA GLN A 128 -4.69 -15.88 -5.98
C GLN A 128 -4.80 -14.60 -6.79
N ILE A 129 -3.69 -14.07 -7.30
CA ILE A 129 -3.66 -12.85 -8.11
C ILE A 129 -4.44 -13.06 -9.41
N SER A 130 -4.28 -14.20 -10.06
CA SER A 130 -5.03 -14.52 -11.28
C SER A 130 -6.54 -14.53 -11.03
N ILE A 131 -6.99 -15.09 -9.91
CA ILE A 131 -8.41 -15.09 -9.52
C ILE A 131 -8.91 -13.67 -9.31
N VAL A 132 -8.17 -12.85 -8.54
CA VAL A 132 -8.55 -11.44 -8.31
C VAL A 132 -8.64 -10.68 -9.62
N ASP A 133 -7.68 -10.86 -10.52
CA ASP A 133 -7.63 -10.17 -11.80
C ASP A 133 -8.76 -10.60 -12.74
N GLN A 134 -9.11 -11.89 -12.75
CA GLN A 134 -10.28 -12.40 -13.51
C GLN A 134 -11.59 -11.87 -12.95
N VAL A 135 -11.79 -11.90 -11.62
CA VAL A 135 -13.02 -11.40 -10.98
C VAL A 135 -13.18 -9.90 -11.20
N SER A 136 -12.08 -9.16 -11.11
CA SER A 136 -12.07 -7.72 -11.36
C SER A 136 -12.15 -7.34 -12.84
N GLN A 137 -11.99 -8.29 -13.76
CA GLN A 137 -11.89 -8.03 -15.20
C GLN A 137 -10.77 -7.03 -15.56
N GLY A 138 -9.60 -7.24 -14.97
CA GLY A 138 -8.40 -6.44 -15.24
C GLY A 138 -8.31 -5.12 -14.49
N ARG A 139 -9.11 -4.93 -13.45
CA ARG A 139 -9.02 -3.73 -12.57
C ARG A 139 -8.02 -3.88 -11.43
N PHE A 140 -7.39 -5.05 -11.27
CA PHE A 140 -6.45 -5.31 -10.20
C PHE A 140 -5.04 -4.80 -10.53
N ILE A 141 -4.38 -4.21 -9.54
CA ILE A 141 -2.95 -3.81 -9.59
C ILE A 141 -2.25 -4.52 -8.45
N TYR A 142 -1.24 -5.30 -8.78
CA TYR A 142 -0.46 -6.00 -7.78
C TYR A 142 0.63 -5.10 -7.21
N GLY A 143 0.35 -4.49 -6.08
CA GLY A 143 1.35 -3.77 -5.31
C GLY A 143 2.05 -4.69 -4.33
N ALA A 144 3.36 -4.86 -4.46
CA ALA A 144 4.15 -5.76 -3.65
C ALA A 144 5.50 -5.17 -3.24
N GLY A 145 6.08 -5.70 -2.16
CA GLY A 145 7.40 -5.27 -1.74
C GLY A 145 8.05 -6.25 -0.78
N ALA A 146 9.36 -6.38 -0.90
CA ALA A 146 10.16 -7.10 0.08
C ALA A 146 10.10 -6.37 1.43
N ARG A 147 10.15 -7.12 2.53
CA ARG A 147 10.40 -6.55 3.85
C ARG A 147 11.88 -6.12 3.90
N SER A 148 12.13 -4.85 3.59
CA SER A 148 13.42 -4.33 3.14
C SER A 148 14.47 -4.08 4.23
N ARG A 149 14.37 -4.68 5.41
CA ARG A 149 15.44 -4.49 6.37
C ARG A 149 16.50 -5.54 6.25
N GLY A 150 17.61 -5.17 5.63
CA GLY A 150 18.93 -5.63 6.00
C GLY A 150 19.78 -6.34 4.98
N SER A 151 19.33 -6.84 3.85
CA SER A 151 20.26 -7.46 2.92
C SER A 151 19.80 -7.42 1.46
N ASP A 152 20.76 -7.31 0.56
CA ASP A 152 20.56 -7.51 -0.88
C ASP A 152 19.90 -8.85 -1.17
N ASP A 153 20.21 -9.87 -0.36
CA ASP A 153 19.62 -11.21 -0.46
C ASP A 153 18.08 -11.24 -0.37
N ARG A 154 17.46 -10.39 0.49
CA ARG A 154 16.00 -10.33 0.55
C ARG A 154 15.39 -9.72 -0.69
N ARG A 155 16.04 -8.74 -1.27
CA ARG A 155 15.63 -8.13 -2.53
C ARG A 155 15.74 -9.13 -3.66
N ASP A 156 16.85 -9.84 -3.76
CA ASP A 156 17.06 -10.88 -4.77
C ASP A 156 16.04 -12.01 -4.63
N TYR A 157 15.76 -12.45 -3.40
CA TYR A 157 14.74 -13.45 -3.11
C TYR A 157 13.35 -13.01 -3.57
N PHE A 158 12.99 -11.76 -3.30
CA PHE A 158 11.72 -11.20 -3.75
C PHE A 158 11.63 -11.09 -5.27
N PHE A 159 12.70 -10.71 -5.95
CA PHE A 159 12.69 -10.67 -7.41
C PHE A 159 12.58 -12.06 -8.04
N GLU A 160 13.25 -13.07 -7.49
CA GLU A 160 13.03 -14.45 -7.95
C GLU A 160 11.58 -14.89 -7.73
N PHE A 161 10.96 -14.53 -6.60
CA PHE A 161 9.54 -14.77 -6.35
C PHE A 161 8.67 -14.15 -7.46
N LEU A 162 8.92 -12.91 -7.85
CA LEU A 162 8.20 -12.25 -8.94
C LEU A 162 8.45 -12.92 -10.30
N GLU A 163 9.68 -13.34 -10.58
CA GLU A 163 10.01 -13.99 -11.85
C GLU A 163 9.31 -15.35 -11.98
N VAL A 164 9.26 -16.17 -10.94
CA VAL A 164 8.48 -17.42 -10.92
C VAL A 164 7.00 -17.14 -11.24
N MET A 165 6.41 -16.12 -10.60
CA MET A 165 5.01 -15.76 -10.87
C MET A 165 4.81 -15.30 -12.32
N LYS A 166 5.68 -14.45 -12.86
CA LYS A 166 5.60 -14.01 -14.26
C LYS A 166 5.66 -15.17 -15.23
N GLN A 167 6.58 -16.11 -14.99
CA GLN A 167 6.70 -17.30 -15.82
C GLN A 167 5.41 -18.13 -15.78
N LEU A 168 4.85 -18.37 -14.58
CA LEU A 168 3.56 -19.05 -14.41
C LEU A 168 2.41 -18.36 -15.16
N TRP A 169 2.39 -17.04 -15.25
CA TRP A 169 1.35 -16.30 -15.95
C TRP A 169 1.52 -16.30 -17.47
N THR A 170 2.74 -16.39 -17.96
CA THR A 170 3.06 -16.23 -19.40
C THR A 170 3.20 -17.55 -20.15
N GLU A 171 3.68 -18.60 -19.51
CA GLU A 171 3.86 -19.91 -20.11
C GLU A 171 2.60 -20.78 -19.99
N GLU A 172 2.22 -21.48 -21.03
CA GLU A 172 1.12 -22.44 -21.00
C GLU A 172 1.46 -23.64 -20.11
N HIS A 173 2.64 -24.20 -20.31
CA HIS A 173 3.23 -25.19 -19.43
C HIS A 173 4.48 -24.59 -18.76
N PHE A 174 4.50 -24.62 -17.46
CA PHE A 174 5.64 -24.09 -16.71
C PHE A 174 6.91 -24.90 -17.03
N SER A 175 7.90 -24.24 -17.58
CA SER A 175 9.14 -24.89 -18.06
C SER A 175 10.12 -25.24 -16.93
N GLY A 176 9.77 -24.96 -15.69
CA GLY A 176 10.64 -25.08 -14.52
C GLY A 176 11.38 -23.79 -14.22
N PHE A 177 11.92 -23.69 -13.02
CA PHE A 177 12.72 -22.55 -12.58
C PHE A 177 13.92 -23.03 -11.79
N GLU A 178 15.12 -22.57 -12.17
CA GLU A 178 16.37 -22.80 -11.45
C GLU A 178 16.97 -21.46 -11.04
N GLY A 179 16.75 -21.07 -9.78
CA GLY A 179 17.27 -19.85 -9.20
C GLY A 179 18.16 -20.08 -7.99
N LYS A 180 18.58 -19.01 -7.37
CA LYS A 180 19.35 -19.06 -6.12
C LYS A 180 18.48 -19.54 -4.94
N TYR A 181 17.21 -19.17 -4.94
CA TYR A 181 16.28 -19.39 -3.83
C TYR A 181 15.15 -20.34 -4.16
N TYR A 182 14.66 -20.32 -5.40
CA TYR A 182 13.57 -21.16 -5.87
C TYR A 182 14.04 -22.15 -6.91
N ASN A 183 13.67 -23.41 -6.75
CA ASN A 183 13.98 -24.47 -7.68
C ASN A 183 12.72 -25.34 -7.87
N TYR A 184 12.11 -25.25 -9.04
CA TYR A 184 10.90 -25.98 -9.37
C TYR A 184 11.07 -26.79 -10.65
N PRO A 185 10.57 -28.04 -10.70
CA PRO A 185 10.57 -28.81 -11.92
C PRO A 185 9.59 -28.27 -12.96
N ALA A 186 9.83 -28.59 -14.21
CA ALA A 186 8.87 -28.31 -15.28
C ALA A 186 7.56 -29.08 -15.09
N PHE A 187 6.45 -28.48 -15.54
CA PHE A 187 5.18 -29.17 -15.66
C PHE A 187 5.10 -29.89 -17.01
N TYR A 188 4.37 -30.99 -17.06
CA TYR A 188 4.12 -31.76 -18.27
C TYR A 188 2.65 -32.20 -18.32
N GLU A 189 2.20 -32.55 -19.52
CA GLU A 189 0.83 -32.98 -19.74
C GLU A 189 0.31 -33.99 -18.70
N PRO A 190 -0.94 -33.86 -18.20
CA PRO A 190 -1.96 -32.89 -18.64
C PRO A 190 -1.96 -31.58 -17.81
N TYR A 191 -0.94 -31.32 -17.02
CA TYR A 191 -0.92 -30.19 -16.07
C TYR A 191 -0.52 -28.89 -16.75
N LEU A 192 -1.41 -27.93 -16.74
CA LEU A 192 -1.16 -26.56 -17.20
C LEU A 192 -0.63 -25.70 -16.06
N SER A 193 0.08 -24.65 -16.40
CA SER A 193 0.31 -23.56 -15.46
C SER A 193 -1.02 -22.97 -15.00
N ILE A 194 -1.06 -22.44 -13.80
CA ILE A 194 -2.20 -21.83 -13.11
C ILE A 194 -3.27 -21.18 -14.02
N PRO A 195 -4.46 -20.82 -13.52
CA PRO A 195 -5.36 -19.92 -14.23
C PRO A 195 -4.63 -18.64 -14.64
N LYS A 196 -4.75 -18.25 -15.91
CA LYS A 196 -4.09 -17.03 -16.40
C LYS A 196 -4.83 -15.79 -15.95
N PRO A 197 -4.12 -14.70 -15.65
CA PRO A 197 -4.76 -13.42 -15.36
C PRO A 197 -5.52 -12.88 -16.56
N TYR A 198 -6.47 -11.99 -16.30
CA TYR A 198 -7.24 -11.28 -17.33
C TYR A 198 -6.34 -10.34 -18.13
N GLN A 199 -5.51 -9.55 -17.43
CA GLN A 199 -4.53 -8.65 -18.02
C GLN A 199 -3.40 -9.45 -18.68
N LYS A 200 -2.82 -8.89 -19.74
CA LYS A 200 -1.72 -9.50 -20.49
C LYS A 200 -0.51 -8.58 -20.58
N PRO A 201 0.68 -9.09 -20.40
CA PRO A 201 1.04 -10.49 -20.10
C PRO A 201 0.69 -10.91 -18.67
N TYR A 202 0.55 -10.00 -17.74
CA TYR A 202 0.19 -10.17 -16.33
C TYR A 202 -0.37 -8.86 -15.75
N PRO A 203 -0.94 -8.85 -14.54
CA PRO A 203 -1.45 -7.65 -13.91
C PRO A 203 -0.38 -6.57 -13.75
N GLU A 204 -0.79 -5.32 -13.88
CA GLU A 204 0.08 -4.17 -13.60
C GLU A 204 0.67 -4.28 -12.20
N MET A 205 1.95 -3.93 -12.05
CA MET A 205 2.67 -4.03 -10.77
C MET A 205 3.11 -2.68 -10.24
N LEU A 206 2.96 -2.49 -8.92
CA LEU A 206 3.39 -1.32 -8.17
C LEU A 206 4.40 -1.73 -7.10
N LEU A 207 5.60 -1.17 -7.12
CA LEU A 207 6.61 -1.44 -6.10
C LEU A 207 6.98 -0.17 -5.33
N PRO A 208 7.07 -0.22 -4.00
CA PRO A 208 7.54 0.90 -3.22
C PRO A 208 9.04 1.12 -3.43
N VAL A 209 9.44 2.37 -3.48
CA VAL A 209 10.85 2.79 -3.52
C VAL A 209 11.17 3.60 -2.26
N ASP A 210 12.15 3.13 -1.51
CA ASP A 210 12.54 3.69 -0.22
C ASP A 210 14.03 4.04 -0.15
N SER A 211 14.79 3.65 -1.15
CA SER A 211 16.20 3.98 -1.26
C SER A 211 16.53 4.48 -2.66
N GLN A 212 17.56 5.31 -2.75
CA GLN A 212 18.01 5.88 -4.01
C GLN A 212 18.38 4.81 -5.03
N GLU A 213 18.98 3.72 -4.57
CA GLU A 213 19.42 2.61 -5.41
C GLU A 213 18.24 1.84 -6.05
N SER A 214 17.02 2.02 -5.53
CA SER A 214 15.83 1.33 -6.04
C SER A 214 15.25 1.97 -7.30
N PHE A 215 15.41 3.28 -7.53
CA PHE A 215 14.72 3.99 -8.61
C PHE A 215 15.09 3.51 -10.01
N ILE A 216 16.38 3.41 -10.32
CA ILE A 216 16.85 2.98 -11.64
C ILE A 216 16.42 1.54 -11.94
N PRO A 217 16.62 0.55 -11.05
CA PRO A 217 16.16 -0.82 -11.28
C PRO A 217 14.66 -0.91 -11.55
N MET A 218 13.80 -0.15 -10.82
CA MET A 218 12.36 -0.18 -11.06
C MET A 218 12.00 0.35 -12.44
N GLY A 219 12.66 1.41 -12.91
CA GLY A 219 12.50 1.92 -14.27
C GLY A 219 12.95 0.90 -15.32
N THR A 220 14.10 0.29 -15.13
CA THR A 220 14.65 -0.73 -16.04
C THR A 220 13.73 -1.96 -16.15
N LEU A 221 13.08 -2.37 -15.03
CA LEU A 221 12.16 -3.52 -14.98
C LEU A 221 10.73 -3.17 -15.42
N GLY A 222 10.40 -1.90 -15.63
CA GLY A 222 9.09 -1.48 -16.10
C GLY A 222 7.99 -1.54 -15.03
N TYR A 223 8.32 -1.31 -13.76
CA TYR A 223 7.35 -1.25 -12.67
C TYR A 223 6.89 0.18 -12.37
N LYS A 224 5.61 0.36 -12.03
CA LYS A 224 5.18 1.57 -11.34
C LYS A 224 5.86 1.68 -9.99
N ILE A 225 6.13 2.91 -9.56
CA ILE A 225 6.72 3.14 -8.24
C ILE A 225 5.76 3.86 -7.30
N ALA A 226 5.79 3.46 -6.03
CA ALA A 226 5.12 4.15 -4.94
C ALA A 226 6.13 4.82 -4.03
N ILE A 227 5.91 6.10 -3.76
CA ILE A 227 6.69 6.92 -2.82
C ILE A 227 5.79 7.24 -1.64
N GLY A 228 6.25 6.95 -0.42
CA GLY A 228 5.56 7.38 0.79
C GLY A 228 5.93 8.80 1.16
N ALA A 229 4.96 9.69 1.22
CA ALA A 229 5.14 11.03 1.73
C ALA A 229 4.57 11.12 3.15
N GLY A 230 5.43 11.37 4.13
CA GLY A 230 5.03 11.63 5.51
C GLY A 230 4.52 10.46 6.33
N SER A 231 4.27 9.28 5.76
CA SER A 231 3.85 8.11 6.52
C SER A 231 4.86 6.98 6.43
N SER A 232 5.18 6.41 7.54
CA SER A 232 5.87 5.14 7.74
C SER A 232 6.93 4.76 6.68
N THR A 233 8.13 4.60 7.09
CA THR A 233 9.26 3.92 6.44
C THR A 233 10.14 4.72 5.50
N HIS A 234 9.70 5.86 5.00
CA HIS A 234 10.47 6.58 3.98
C HIS A 234 10.89 7.94 4.53
N ASN A 235 12.12 8.04 4.97
CA ASN A 235 12.75 9.34 5.11
C ASN A 235 12.62 10.01 3.75
N ILE A 236 11.74 10.98 3.64
CA ILE A 236 11.74 11.89 2.51
C ILE A 236 13.11 12.56 2.56
N ARG A 237 13.99 12.08 1.73
CA ARG A 237 15.24 12.76 1.45
C ARG A 237 14.84 14.11 0.92
N GLY A 238 15.59 15.15 1.25
CA GLY A 238 15.23 16.49 0.84
C GLY A 238 14.75 16.52 -0.62
N SER A 239 13.73 17.29 -0.89
CA SER A 239 12.96 17.32 -2.15
C SER A 239 13.80 17.31 -3.43
N SER A 240 14.95 17.96 -3.43
CA SER A 240 15.86 17.99 -4.58
C SER A 240 16.45 16.62 -4.94
N VAL A 241 16.78 15.80 -3.94
CA VAL A 241 17.33 14.45 -4.14
C VAL A 241 16.27 13.53 -4.72
N LEU A 242 15.07 13.54 -4.13
CA LEU A 242 13.97 12.72 -4.61
C LEU A 242 13.54 13.08 -6.03
N ARG A 243 13.58 14.37 -6.40
CA ARG A 243 13.32 14.82 -7.76
C ARG A 243 14.29 14.21 -8.78
N GLU A 244 15.57 14.17 -8.48
CA GLU A 244 16.57 13.56 -9.35
C GLU A 244 16.42 12.03 -9.42
N ASP A 245 16.06 11.40 -8.33
CA ASP A 245 15.78 9.97 -8.29
C ASP A 245 14.59 9.61 -9.20
N VAL A 246 13.48 10.38 -9.12
CA VAL A 246 12.32 10.20 -10.02
C VAL A 246 12.69 10.42 -11.48
N LYS A 247 13.52 11.44 -11.80
CA LYS A 247 14.01 11.63 -13.18
C LYS A 247 14.82 10.43 -13.65
N SER A 248 15.68 9.88 -12.79
CA SER A 248 16.50 8.71 -13.09
C SER A 248 15.63 7.46 -13.36
N TYR A 249 14.58 7.25 -12.57
CA TYR A 249 13.57 6.21 -12.80
C TYR A 249 12.90 6.37 -14.16
N ARG A 250 12.39 7.58 -14.47
CA ARG A 250 11.70 7.85 -15.73
C ARG A 250 12.64 7.68 -16.95
N LYS A 251 13.89 8.08 -16.79
CA LYS A 251 14.90 7.88 -17.84
C LYS A 251 15.17 6.38 -18.06
N ALA A 252 15.38 5.62 -16.99
CA ALA A 252 15.64 4.18 -17.06
C ALA A 252 14.48 3.42 -17.72
N TRP A 253 13.23 3.80 -17.44
CA TRP A 253 12.04 3.26 -18.11
C TRP A 253 12.10 3.45 -19.63
N LYS A 254 12.37 4.68 -20.07
CA LYS A 254 12.45 5.02 -21.50
C LYS A 254 13.63 4.34 -22.20
N ASP A 255 14.79 4.31 -21.55
CA ASP A 255 15.99 3.67 -22.08
C ASP A 255 15.81 2.15 -22.25
N ALA A 256 15.03 1.50 -21.37
CA ALA A 256 14.67 0.09 -21.46
C ALA A 256 13.61 -0.21 -22.54
N GLY A 257 12.98 0.80 -23.14
CA GLY A 257 12.03 0.65 -24.24
C GLY A 257 10.64 0.15 -23.81
N HIS A 258 10.27 0.31 -22.54
CA HIS A 258 8.94 -0.05 -22.07
C HIS A 258 7.86 0.79 -22.75
N ALA A 259 6.73 0.14 -23.06
CA ALA A 259 5.56 0.81 -23.60
C ALA A 259 4.88 1.67 -22.53
N GLY A 260 4.23 2.77 -22.96
CA GLY A 260 3.53 3.68 -22.06
C GLY A 260 4.45 4.65 -21.33
N GLU A 261 3.89 5.32 -20.34
CA GLU A 261 4.61 6.28 -19.51
C GLU A 261 4.91 5.72 -18.12
N PRO A 262 6.11 5.98 -17.58
CA PRO A 262 6.45 5.61 -16.20
C PRO A 262 5.54 6.35 -15.23
N THR A 263 5.03 5.64 -14.24
CA THR A 263 4.07 6.18 -13.27
C THR A 263 4.68 6.29 -11.89
N THR A 264 4.57 7.48 -11.32
CA THR A 264 4.94 7.79 -9.93
C THR A 264 3.68 8.00 -9.11
N VAL A 265 3.50 7.18 -8.10
CA VAL A 265 2.37 7.23 -7.16
C VAL A 265 2.87 7.77 -5.83
N VAL A 266 2.23 8.78 -5.28
CA VAL A 266 2.57 9.35 -3.97
C VAL A 266 1.47 9.02 -2.97
N ARG A 267 1.83 8.26 -1.92
CA ARG A 267 0.98 8.03 -0.77
C ARG A 267 1.22 9.13 0.26
N ILE A 268 0.17 9.80 0.71
CA ILE A 268 0.30 10.98 1.55
C ILE A 268 -0.84 11.10 2.58
N PRO A 269 -0.54 11.38 3.86
CA PRO A 269 -1.53 11.68 4.87
C PRO A 269 -2.42 12.85 4.46
N THR A 270 -3.73 12.66 4.58
CA THR A 270 -4.72 13.60 4.04
C THR A 270 -5.84 13.85 5.03
N LEU A 271 -6.13 15.12 5.30
CA LEU A 271 -7.18 15.53 6.22
C LEU A 271 -7.71 16.91 5.83
N LEU A 272 -8.98 16.99 5.43
CA LEU A 272 -9.59 18.22 4.99
C LEU A 272 -10.79 18.60 5.87
N ALA A 273 -10.97 19.91 6.05
CA ALA A 273 -12.16 20.47 6.68
C ALA A 273 -12.70 21.67 5.87
N ASP A 274 -13.97 22.00 6.10
CA ASP A 274 -14.66 23.08 5.37
C ASP A 274 -14.12 24.46 5.72
N THR A 275 -13.48 24.62 6.89
CA THR A 275 -12.91 25.89 7.34
C THR A 275 -11.47 25.72 7.82
N LYS A 276 -10.66 26.76 7.64
CA LYS A 276 -9.28 26.80 8.11
C LYS A 276 -9.16 26.52 9.62
N ALA A 277 -10.02 27.14 10.42
CA ALA A 277 -9.98 26.97 11.88
C ALA A 277 -10.25 25.51 12.29
N GLU A 278 -11.14 24.83 11.60
CA GLU A 278 -11.41 23.42 11.85
C GLU A 278 -10.30 22.51 11.34
N ALA A 279 -9.77 22.79 10.15
CA ALA A 279 -8.63 22.07 9.60
C ALA A 279 -7.41 22.14 10.53
N ASP A 280 -7.09 23.32 11.06
CA ASP A 280 -5.99 23.50 11.99
C ASP A 280 -6.20 22.72 13.28
N ARG A 281 -7.40 22.78 13.87
CA ARG A 281 -7.75 22.04 15.08
C ARG A 281 -7.65 20.52 14.87
N GLN A 282 -8.27 19.99 13.80
CA GLN A 282 -8.24 18.56 13.49
C GLN A 282 -6.82 18.07 13.22
N SER A 283 -5.99 18.89 12.56
CA SER A 283 -4.59 18.56 12.27
C SER A 283 -3.76 18.49 13.56
N GLU A 284 -3.97 19.42 14.50
CA GLU A 284 -3.29 19.42 15.81
C GLU A 284 -3.67 18.19 16.64
N ASP A 285 -4.97 17.87 16.69
CA ASP A 285 -5.50 16.69 17.37
C ASP A 285 -4.88 15.41 16.79
N LEU A 286 -4.87 15.26 15.46
CA LEU A 286 -4.30 14.12 14.76
C LEU A 286 -2.79 13.99 15.00
N MET A 287 -2.06 15.09 14.93
CA MET A 287 -0.61 15.10 15.18
C MET A 287 -0.27 14.72 16.63
N THR A 288 -1.12 15.12 17.58
CA THR A 288 -0.98 14.74 18.99
C THR A 288 -1.19 13.24 19.18
N LEU A 289 -2.23 12.67 18.58
CA LEU A 289 -2.49 11.23 18.58
C LEU A 289 -1.36 10.44 17.91
N ALA A 290 -0.87 10.93 16.77
CA ALA A 290 0.24 10.31 16.07
C ALA A 290 1.53 10.29 16.91
N ARG A 291 1.89 11.39 17.58
CA ARG A 291 3.04 11.42 18.49
C ARG A 291 2.89 10.41 19.63
N GLN A 292 1.70 10.22 20.16
CA GLN A 292 1.41 9.20 21.17
C GLN A 292 1.57 7.80 20.59
N TYR A 293 1.01 7.53 19.42
CA TYR A 293 1.11 6.26 18.71
C TYR A 293 2.57 5.88 18.44
N PHE A 294 3.35 6.78 17.86
CA PHE A 294 4.73 6.51 17.49
C PHE A 294 5.72 6.55 18.68
N SER A 295 5.36 7.17 19.81
CA SER A 295 6.21 7.20 21.00
C SER A 295 6.29 5.86 21.75
N GLY A 296 5.60 4.83 21.29
CA GLY A 296 5.59 3.52 21.92
C GLY A 296 4.85 3.46 23.26
N ARG A 297 4.19 4.55 23.69
CA ARG A 297 3.35 4.55 24.91
C ARG A 297 2.18 3.59 24.81
N LEU A 298 1.88 3.14 23.61
CA LEU A 298 0.69 2.37 23.27
C LEU A 298 0.97 0.88 23.06
N GLY A 299 2.21 0.43 23.15
CA GLY A 299 2.57 -0.97 22.97
C GLY A 299 2.26 -1.55 21.58
N ILE A 300 1.74 -0.72 20.68
CA ILE A 300 1.30 -1.08 19.32
C ILE A 300 2.30 -0.58 18.28
N GLY A 301 3.16 0.38 18.69
CA GLY A 301 4.19 0.88 17.81
C GLY A 301 5.14 -0.24 17.47
N SER A 302 5.18 -0.67 16.22
CA SER A 302 6.36 -1.37 15.77
C SER A 302 7.53 -0.45 16.08
N THR A 303 8.48 -0.93 16.87
CA THR A 303 9.78 -0.29 17.07
C THR A 303 10.58 -0.28 15.77
N ASP A 304 9.93 -0.61 14.67
CA ASP A 304 10.41 -0.49 13.33
C ASP A 304 10.60 0.99 13.02
N ALA A 305 11.80 1.45 13.34
CA ALA A 305 12.32 2.78 13.09
C ALA A 305 12.35 3.19 11.60
N GLY A 306 11.38 2.80 10.84
CA GLY A 306 11.12 3.14 9.47
C GLY A 306 9.81 3.88 9.28
N SER A 307 9.02 4.06 10.35
CA SER A 307 7.86 4.95 10.27
C SER A 307 8.34 6.40 10.27
N ALA A 308 7.82 7.21 9.36
CA ALA A 308 8.05 8.64 9.37
C ALA A 308 7.71 9.16 10.77
N SER A 309 8.60 9.97 11.32
CA SER A 309 8.28 10.62 12.58
C SER A 309 7.08 11.54 12.37
N PRO A 310 6.25 11.76 13.39
CA PRO A 310 5.19 12.76 13.30
C PRO A 310 5.69 14.13 12.80
N ASP A 311 6.93 14.48 13.13
CA ASP A 311 7.54 15.74 12.68
C ASP A 311 7.78 15.75 11.17
N ALA A 312 8.23 14.64 10.56
CA ALA A 312 8.34 14.53 9.10
C ALA A 312 6.98 14.60 8.41
N THR A 313 5.94 14.04 9.03
CA THR A 313 4.56 14.14 8.52
C THR A 313 4.01 15.57 8.65
N ALA A 314 4.41 16.32 9.66
CA ALA A 314 4.03 17.73 9.79
C ALA A 314 4.55 18.59 8.62
N GLU A 315 5.68 18.20 8.02
CA GLU A 315 6.28 18.93 6.90
C GLU A 315 5.63 18.55 5.55
N VAL A 316 5.18 17.30 5.37
CA VAL A 316 4.64 16.81 4.10
C VAL A 316 3.31 16.07 4.33
N ASN A 317 2.22 16.77 4.10
CA ASN A 317 0.86 16.27 4.24
C ASN A 317 -0.12 17.08 3.38
N LEU A 318 -1.32 16.54 3.21
CA LEU A 318 -2.46 17.23 2.60
C LEU A 318 -3.51 17.57 3.69
N PHE A 319 -3.09 18.32 4.73
CA PHE A 319 -3.98 18.82 5.77
C PHE A 319 -4.34 20.26 5.45
N GLY A 320 -5.64 20.60 5.52
CA GLY A 320 -6.07 21.96 5.26
C GLY A 320 -7.50 22.09 4.72
N THR A 321 -7.78 23.21 4.11
CA THR A 321 -8.97 23.44 3.29
C THR A 321 -8.76 22.91 1.86
N ALA A 322 -9.83 22.88 1.06
CA ALA A 322 -9.73 22.47 -0.34
C ALA A 322 -8.69 23.28 -1.12
N GLU A 323 -8.70 24.63 -0.97
CA GLU A 323 -7.76 25.52 -1.66
C GLU A 323 -6.31 25.22 -1.28
N GLU A 324 -6.01 25.11 0.02
CA GLU A 324 -4.66 24.77 0.50
C GLU A 324 -4.18 23.40 -0.01
N VAL A 325 -5.09 22.43 -0.13
CA VAL A 325 -4.76 21.08 -0.61
C VAL A 325 -4.54 21.06 -2.13
N VAL A 326 -5.29 21.86 -2.90
CA VAL A 326 -5.04 22.03 -4.34
C VAL A 326 -3.62 22.55 -4.57
N ASP A 327 -3.23 23.63 -3.88
CA ASP A 327 -1.86 24.21 -4.00
C ASP A 327 -0.78 23.19 -3.63
N LYS A 328 -0.99 22.41 -2.56
CA LYS A 328 -0.06 21.37 -2.14
C LYS A 328 0.08 20.24 -3.18
N ILE A 329 -1.02 19.84 -3.81
CA ILE A 329 -1.01 18.81 -4.87
C ILE A 329 -0.27 19.33 -6.12
N GLU A 330 -0.47 20.58 -6.50
CA GLU A 330 0.27 21.20 -7.60
C GLU A 330 1.78 21.21 -7.32
N ALA A 331 2.17 21.59 -6.11
CA ALA A 331 3.57 21.55 -5.69
C ALA A 331 4.17 20.13 -5.77
N LEU A 332 3.46 19.12 -5.27
CA LEU A 332 3.89 17.71 -5.38
C LEU A 332 4.03 17.26 -6.85
N ARG A 333 3.10 17.68 -7.70
CA ARG A 333 3.13 17.38 -9.13
C ARG A 333 4.35 17.97 -9.81
N GLU A 334 4.66 19.22 -9.54
CA GLU A 334 5.84 19.90 -10.09
C GLU A 334 7.15 19.30 -9.55
N GLU A 335 7.17 19.02 -8.26
CA GLU A 335 8.37 18.59 -7.56
C GLU A 335 8.76 17.15 -7.90
N TYR A 336 7.80 16.21 -7.90
CA TYR A 336 8.06 14.78 -8.03
C TYR A 336 7.52 14.18 -9.32
N SER A 337 7.00 14.97 -10.25
CA SER A 337 6.31 14.47 -11.44
C SER A 337 5.25 13.43 -11.06
N THR A 338 4.45 13.74 -10.04
CA THR A 338 3.43 12.84 -9.48
C THR A 338 2.31 12.63 -10.51
N ASP A 339 2.03 11.38 -10.83
CA ASP A 339 0.95 10.99 -11.77
C ASP A 339 -0.32 10.59 -11.03
N GLU A 340 -0.15 9.97 -9.86
CA GLU A 340 -1.23 9.42 -9.04
C GLU A 340 -1.00 9.74 -7.56
N ILE A 341 -2.09 10.01 -6.83
CA ILE A 341 -2.06 10.23 -5.37
C ILE A 341 -2.90 9.18 -4.67
N MET A 342 -2.31 8.54 -3.67
CA MET A 342 -3.01 7.73 -2.67
C MET A 342 -3.31 8.60 -1.44
N PHE A 343 -4.54 9.02 -1.27
CA PHE A 343 -4.98 9.74 -0.10
C PHE A 343 -5.10 8.81 1.11
N GLU A 344 -4.29 9.03 2.11
CA GLU A 344 -4.37 8.32 3.40
C GLU A 344 -5.23 9.13 4.37
N VAL A 345 -6.54 9.04 4.22
CA VAL A 345 -7.52 9.83 4.98
C VAL A 345 -7.71 9.38 6.42
N ASN A 346 -7.25 8.19 6.76
CA ASN A 346 -7.27 7.64 8.12
C ASN A 346 -5.85 7.39 8.63
N TRP A 347 -4.98 8.37 8.46
CA TRP A 347 -3.60 8.29 8.90
C TRP A 347 -3.49 7.97 10.40
N ALA A 348 -2.52 7.14 10.75
CA ALA A 348 -2.33 6.61 12.09
C ALA A 348 -3.56 5.87 12.67
N SER A 349 -4.51 5.50 11.83
CA SER A 349 -5.72 4.74 12.23
C SER A 349 -6.53 5.40 13.35
N SER A 350 -6.53 6.72 13.43
CA SER A 350 -7.08 7.46 14.58
C SER A 350 -8.07 8.57 14.21
N VAL A 351 -8.39 8.72 12.92
CA VAL A 351 -9.33 9.76 12.48
C VAL A 351 -10.77 9.27 12.64
N PRO A 352 -11.66 10.02 13.31
CA PRO A 352 -13.08 9.70 13.39
C PRO A 352 -13.74 9.55 12.02
N ARG A 353 -14.68 8.60 11.89
CA ARG A 353 -15.29 8.25 10.60
C ARG A 353 -15.98 9.43 9.91
N ASP A 354 -16.70 10.25 10.65
CA ASP A 354 -17.38 11.44 10.13
C ASP A 354 -16.40 12.44 9.52
N ILE A 355 -15.24 12.63 10.14
CA ILE A 355 -14.15 13.47 9.63
C ILE A 355 -13.55 12.87 8.36
N VAL A 356 -13.32 11.55 8.33
CA VAL A 356 -12.84 10.84 7.13
C VAL A 356 -13.83 11.02 5.98
N MET A 357 -15.12 10.78 6.21
CA MET A 357 -16.16 10.92 5.18
C MET A 357 -16.31 12.35 4.69
N ASN A 358 -16.18 13.35 5.59
CA ASN A 358 -16.16 14.75 5.20
C ASN A 358 -14.93 15.11 4.35
N SER A 359 -13.74 14.64 4.74
CA SER A 359 -12.52 14.82 3.93
C SER A 359 -12.69 14.23 2.53
N MET A 360 -13.26 13.02 2.41
CA MET A 360 -13.53 12.39 1.12
C MET A 360 -14.53 13.19 0.28
N ARG A 361 -15.56 13.75 0.88
CA ARG A 361 -16.52 14.65 0.21
C ARG A 361 -15.82 15.88 -0.34
N ILE A 362 -15.05 16.59 0.48
CA ILE A 362 -14.33 17.81 0.07
C ILE A 362 -13.32 17.46 -1.05
N LEU A 363 -12.59 16.36 -0.94
CA LEU A 363 -11.71 15.90 -2.00
C LEU A 363 -12.46 15.67 -3.32
N THR A 364 -13.64 15.04 -3.25
CA THR A 364 -14.44 14.73 -4.44
C THR A 364 -15.03 15.98 -5.09
N ASP A 365 -15.59 16.86 -4.29
CA ASP A 365 -16.38 18.00 -4.79
C ASP A 365 -15.51 19.20 -5.15
N ASP A 366 -14.45 19.45 -4.34
CA ASP A 366 -13.72 20.71 -4.38
C ASP A 366 -12.23 20.59 -4.76
N VAL A 367 -11.62 19.38 -4.72
CA VAL A 367 -10.19 19.22 -5.02
C VAL A 367 -9.96 18.46 -6.34
N ILE A 368 -10.48 17.22 -6.45
CA ILE A 368 -10.26 16.35 -7.60
C ILE A 368 -10.65 17.00 -8.95
N PRO A 369 -11.74 17.80 -9.04
CA PRO A 369 -12.12 18.44 -10.30
C PRO A 369 -11.09 19.39 -10.88
N HIS A 370 -10.20 19.98 -10.06
CA HIS A 370 -9.12 20.84 -10.55
C HIS A 370 -8.06 20.11 -11.38
N PHE A 371 -8.00 18.78 -11.28
CA PHE A 371 -6.94 17.95 -11.89
C PHE A 371 -7.46 16.97 -12.96
N LYS A 372 -8.77 16.95 -13.22
CA LYS A 372 -9.43 16.09 -14.22
C LYS A 372 -9.61 16.75 -15.58
#